data_e7492973434657419e8cb9a64fcd98d4
#
_entry.id   e7492973434657419e8cb9a64fcd98d4
#
_cell.length_a   1.000
_cell.length_b   1.000
_cell.length_c   1.000
_cell.angle_alpha   90.00
_cell.angle_beta   90.00
_cell.angle_gamma   90.00
#
_symmetry.space_group_name_H-M   'P 1'
#
loop_
_entity.id
_entity.type
_entity.pdbx_description
1 polymer ?
#
loop_
_entity_poly.entity_id
_entity_poly.type
_entity_poly.pdbx_seq_one_letter_code
_entity_poly.pdbx_strand_id
1 'polypeptide(L)'
;MIIGKLQEYHRHFAYLPRALRMTWEAARVWTIVWMVLLLVQGLLPVASVYLTKTLIDQFIATAQGGVSWPDVQPLLGVAALMGTVMVTEQVLQHVLGLVRTAQSEHFSDYIYERIHTQAVAVDIAYYETSDYYDRMHRVLGSASTQPLALLETMGALAQNTITLVAMGAMLTSYAWWLPVVLFVSAVPAFRVLVRFNTKYHAWWEKRTEQMRRAQYFSMVLTAGPFAPEVRLFGLGDLFKSSYSSIRSRLRGERLALEKQQVFARVGAALIALAVTA
;
A
#
# COMPACT_ATOMS: atom_id res chain seq x y z
N MET A 1 16.08 17.57 16.08
CA MET A 1 16.03 16.45 15.14
C MET A 1 14.60 15.89 14.90
N ILE A 2 13.70 15.90 15.87
CA ILE A 2 12.29 15.46 15.73
C ILE A 2 11.45 16.52 15.00
N ILE A 3 11.68 17.80 15.22
CA ILE A 3 10.93 18.92 14.62
C ILE A 3 11.15 19.04 13.11
N GLY A 4 12.37 18.79 12.60
CA GLY A 4 12.64 18.77 11.17
C GLY A 4 11.93 17.64 10.41
N LYS A 5 11.78 16.46 11.06
CA LYS A 5 11.02 15.33 10.48
C LYS A 5 9.52 15.59 10.45
N LEU A 6 8.98 16.28 11.44
CA LEU A 6 7.56 16.68 11.46
C LEU A 6 7.25 17.69 10.34
N GLN A 7 8.17 18.60 10.00
CA GLN A 7 8.00 19.52 8.88
C GLN A 7 8.06 18.81 7.52
N GLU A 8 8.86 17.76 7.39
CA GLU A 8 8.94 16.94 6.18
C GLU A 8 7.67 16.11 5.98
N TYR A 9 7.10 15.54 7.06
CA TYR A 9 5.79 14.89 7.03
C TYR A 9 4.65 15.86 6.67
N HIS A 10 4.63 17.07 7.24
CA HIS A 10 3.66 18.10 6.88
C HIS A 10 3.73 18.49 5.40
N ARG A 11 4.92 18.48 4.83
CA ARG A 11 5.13 18.81 3.41
C ARG A 11 4.55 17.72 2.49
N HIS A 12 4.63 16.46 2.86
CA HIS A 12 4.00 15.35 2.12
C HIS A 12 2.48 15.39 2.22
N PHE A 13 1.92 15.70 3.38
CA PHE A 13 0.47 15.86 3.54
C PHE A 13 -0.09 17.07 2.78
N ALA A 14 0.71 18.11 2.55
CA ALA A 14 0.28 19.28 1.78
C ALA A 14 -0.01 18.97 0.29
N TYR A 15 0.57 17.89 -0.25
CA TYR A 15 0.30 17.47 -1.63
C TYR A 15 -0.96 16.59 -1.77
N LEU A 16 -1.45 16.01 -0.67
CA LEU A 16 -2.62 15.13 -0.67
C LEU A 16 -3.90 15.80 -1.22
N PRO A 17 -4.29 17.00 -0.74
CA PRO A 17 -5.49 17.66 -1.26
C PRO A 17 -5.36 18.06 -2.73
N ARG A 18 -4.13 18.35 -3.18
CA ARG A 18 -3.86 18.66 -4.59
C ARG A 18 -4.01 17.42 -5.47
N ALA A 19 -3.50 16.29 -5.04
CA ALA A 19 -3.66 15.01 -5.74
C ALA A 19 -5.13 14.58 -5.81
N LEU A 20 -5.88 14.69 -4.70
CA LEU A 20 -7.32 14.42 -4.65
C LEU A 20 -8.11 15.32 -5.60
N ARG A 21 -7.78 16.61 -5.65
CA ARG A 21 -8.42 17.56 -6.57
C ARG A 21 -8.14 17.18 -8.02
N MET A 22 -6.89 16.85 -8.37
CA MET A 22 -6.55 16.41 -9.72
C MET A 22 -7.27 15.11 -10.10
N THR A 23 -7.38 14.15 -9.18
CA THR A 23 -8.15 12.92 -9.39
C THR A 23 -9.64 13.21 -9.61
N TRP A 24 -10.19 14.14 -8.86
CA TRP A 24 -11.58 14.59 -9.03
C TRP A 24 -11.81 15.27 -10.38
N GLU A 25 -10.89 16.15 -10.82
CA GLU A 25 -10.96 16.82 -12.12
C GLU A 25 -10.83 15.82 -13.29
N ALA A 26 -9.98 14.81 -13.14
CA ALA A 26 -9.72 13.80 -14.17
C ALA A 26 -10.85 12.78 -14.33
N ALA A 27 -11.45 12.31 -13.24
CA ALA A 27 -12.35 11.16 -13.26
C ALA A 27 -13.49 11.28 -12.24
N ARG A 28 -14.30 12.35 -12.31
CA ARG A 28 -15.32 12.69 -11.30
C ARG A 28 -16.28 11.55 -10.99
N VAL A 29 -16.85 10.91 -12.02
CA VAL A 29 -17.84 9.82 -11.86
C VAL A 29 -17.18 8.62 -11.19
N TRP A 30 -16.01 8.20 -11.66
CA TRP A 30 -15.27 7.08 -11.10
C TRP A 30 -14.84 7.33 -9.65
N THR A 31 -14.52 8.57 -9.30
CA THR A 31 -14.17 8.96 -7.92
C THR A 31 -15.36 8.84 -6.97
N ILE A 32 -16.57 9.20 -7.41
CA ILE A 32 -17.79 9.01 -6.60
C ILE A 32 -18.07 7.53 -6.40
N VAL A 33 -18.07 6.75 -7.48
CA VAL A 33 -18.27 5.28 -7.41
C VAL A 33 -17.24 4.64 -6.48
N TRP A 34 -15.98 5.04 -6.61
CA TRP A 34 -14.90 4.56 -5.75
C TRP A 34 -15.14 4.86 -4.27
N MET A 35 -15.53 6.09 -3.92
CA MET A 35 -15.83 6.47 -2.53
C MET A 35 -17.00 5.67 -1.95
N VAL A 36 -18.07 5.46 -2.72
CA VAL A 36 -19.21 4.66 -2.28
C VAL A 36 -18.80 3.19 -2.05
N LEU A 37 -18.05 2.60 -2.97
CA LEU A 37 -17.54 1.25 -2.84
C LEU A 37 -16.62 1.08 -1.62
N LEU A 38 -15.72 2.05 -1.36
CA LEU A 38 -14.86 2.04 -0.17
C LEU A 38 -15.67 2.07 1.12
N LEU A 39 -16.72 2.86 1.17
CA LEU A 39 -17.60 2.96 2.34
C LEU A 39 -18.30 1.62 2.59
N VAL A 40 -18.90 1.04 1.56
CA VAL A 40 -19.55 -0.28 1.65
C VAL A 40 -18.55 -1.35 2.08
N GLN A 41 -17.39 -1.42 1.41
CA GLN A 41 -16.36 -2.41 1.69
C GLN A 41 -15.72 -2.22 3.08
N GLY A 42 -15.62 -0.99 3.58
CA GLY A 42 -15.12 -0.71 4.92
C GLY A 42 -16.07 -1.15 6.04
N LEU A 43 -17.38 -1.26 5.76
CA LEU A 43 -18.40 -1.71 6.70
C LEU A 43 -18.61 -3.23 6.70
N LEU A 44 -18.33 -3.92 5.59
CA LEU A 44 -18.54 -5.36 5.47
C LEU A 44 -17.87 -6.22 6.57
N PRO A 45 -16.62 -5.94 6.99
CA PRO A 45 -15.99 -6.71 8.07
C PRO A 45 -16.76 -6.64 9.39
N VAL A 46 -17.47 -5.54 9.66
CA VAL A 46 -18.31 -5.40 10.87
C VAL A 46 -19.51 -6.34 10.77
N ALA A 47 -20.15 -6.42 9.60
CA ALA A 47 -21.25 -7.36 9.35
C ALA A 47 -20.77 -8.81 9.50
N SER A 48 -19.60 -9.15 8.96
CA SER A 48 -19.01 -10.49 9.07
C SER A 48 -18.76 -10.89 10.53
N VAL A 49 -18.20 -9.98 11.35
CA VAL A 49 -17.97 -10.23 12.78
C VAL A 49 -19.29 -10.37 13.55
N TYR A 50 -20.27 -9.54 13.25
CA TYR A 50 -21.61 -9.62 13.88
C TYR A 50 -22.29 -10.95 13.56
N LEU A 51 -22.27 -11.39 12.30
CA LEU A 51 -22.82 -12.67 11.85
C LEU A 51 -22.09 -13.86 12.49
N THR A 52 -20.75 -13.78 12.59
CA THR A 52 -19.95 -14.81 13.26
C THR A 52 -20.36 -14.95 14.72
N LYS A 53 -20.54 -13.85 15.44
CA LYS A 53 -21.06 -13.89 16.81
C LYS A 53 -22.43 -14.54 16.88
N THR A 54 -23.38 -14.09 16.03
CA THR A 54 -24.74 -14.63 16.02
C THR A 54 -24.76 -16.13 15.71
N LEU A 55 -23.87 -16.59 14.83
CA LEU A 55 -23.72 -18.00 14.50
C LEU A 55 -23.20 -18.81 15.71
N ILE A 56 -22.22 -18.28 16.44
CA ILE A 56 -21.68 -18.92 17.64
C ILE A 56 -22.75 -18.96 18.74
N ASP A 57 -23.47 -17.87 19.00
CA ASP A 57 -24.50 -17.78 20.00
C ASP A 57 -25.63 -18.80 19.73
N GLN A 58 -26.08 -18.90 18.47
CA GLN A 58 -27.09 -19.88 18.06
C GLN A 58 -26.59 -21.32 18.17
N PHE A 59 -25.32 -21.56 17.78
CA PHE A 59 -24.73 -22.89 17.91
C PHE A 59 -24.68 -23.35 19.36
N ILE A 60 -24.30 -22.49 20.29
CA ILE A 60 -24.27 -22.79 21.73
C ILE A 60 -25.70 -23.09 22.25
N ALA A 61 -26.68 -22.29 21.85
CA ALA A 61 -28.08 -22.48 22.26
C ALA A 61 -28.64 -23.83 21.74
N THR A 62 -28.38 -24.18 20.49
CA THR A 62 -28.77 -25.45 19.89
C THR A 62 -28.10 -26.64 20.56
N ALA A 63 -26.80 -26.53 20.90
CA ALA A 63 -26.05 -27.61 21.56
C ALA A 63 -26.55 -27.91 22.97
N GLN A 64 -27.10 -26.93 23.70
CA GLN A 64 -27.64 -27.07 25.05
C GLN A 64 -29.09 -27.60 25.08
N GLY A 65 -29.88 -27.34 24.06
CA GLY A 65 -31.32 -27.70 23.98
C GLY A 65 -31.63 -29.07 23.44
N GLY A 66 -30.66 -29.84 22.93
CA GLY A 66 -30.86 -31.06 22.18
C GLY A 66 -31.08 -30.75 20.66
N VAL A 67 -30.37 -31.47 19.80
CA VAL A 67 -30.37 -31.20 18.35
C VAL A 67 -31.67 -31.66 17.73
N SER A 68 -32.62 -30.74 17.47
CA SER A 68 -33.81 -30.98 16.69
C SER A 68 -33.77 -30.18 15.37
N TRP A 69 -34.51 -30.65 14.33
CA TRP A 69 -34.49 -29.98 13.03
C TRP A 69 -34.98 -28.52 13.08
N PRO A 70 -35.99 -28.13 13.87
CA PRO A 70 -36.37 -26.73 14.06
C PRO A 70 -35.26 -25.83 14.64
N ASP A 71 -34.35 -26.38 15.44
CA ASP A 71 -33.27 -25.62 16.08
C ASP A 71 -32.07 -25.40 15.13
N VAL A 72 -31.92 -26.26 14.12
CA VAL A 72 -30.87 -26.16 13.09
C VAL A 72 -31.24 -25.17 11.98
N GLN A 73 -32.52 -24.98 11.70
CA GLN A 73 -32.99 -24.11 10.62
C GLN A 73 -32.48 -22.64 10.75
N PRO A 74 -32.58 -21.98 11.90
CA PRO A 74 -32.00 -20.61 12.09
C PRO A 74 -30.48 -20.55 11.88
N LEU A 75 -29.77 -21.59 12.30
CA LEU A 75 -28.31 -21.71 12.13
C LEU A 75 -27.94 -21.76 10.64
N LEU A 76 -28.64 -22.52 9.83
CA LEU A 76 -28.44 -22.56 8.39
C LEU A 76 -28.75 -21.22 7.72
N GLY A 77 -29.77 -20.50 8.21
CA GLY A 77 -30.10 -19.15 7.74
C GLY A 77 -28.96 -18.14 7.96
N VAL A 78 -28.38 -18.15 9.16
CA VAL A 78 -27.22 -17.25 9.48
C VAL A 78 -25.98 -17.68 8.68
N ALA A 79 -25.74 -18.99 8.54
CA ALA A 79 -24.63 -19.48 7.74
C ALA A 79 -24.76 -19.08 6.25
N ALA A 80 -25.96 -19.19 5.68
CA ALA A 80 -26.25 -18.75 4.31
C ALA A 80 -26.06 -17.24 4.14
N LEU A 81 -26.52 -16.44 5.10
CA LEU A 81 -26.31 -14.99 5.11
C LEU A 81 -24.83 -14.64 5.18
N MET A 82 -24.06 -15.34 6.02
CA MET A 82 -22.60 -15.16 6.12
C MET A 82 -21.90 -15.50 4.79
N GLY A 83 -22.31 -16.61 4.13
CA GLY A 83 -21.83 -16.96 2.80
C GLY A 83 -22.12 -15.86 1.77
N THR A 84 -23.34 -15.29 1.82
CA THR A 84 -23.73 -14.17 0.94
C THR A 84 -22.86 -12.93 1.18
N VAL A 85 -22.56 -12.58 2.43
CA VAL A 85 -21.69 -11.46 2.78
C VAL A 85 -20.26 -11.71 2.26
N MET A 86 -19.72 -12.93 2.43
CA MET A 86 -18.39 -13.28 1.92
C MET A 86 -18.31 -13.19 0.39
N VAL A 87 -19.31 -13.69 -0.32
CA VAL A 87 -19.38 -13.57 -1.79
C VAL A 87 -19.48 -12.10 -2.21
N THR A 88 -20.31 -11.33 -1.52
CA THR A 88 -20.45 -9.89 -1.79
C THR A 88 -19.13 -9.15 -1.57
N GLU A 89 -18.38 -9.47 -0.52
CA GLU A 89 -17.08 -8.90 -0.25
C GLU A 89 -16.09 -9.17 -1.40
N GLN A 90 -16.02 -10.41 -1.88
CA GLN A 90 -15.17 -10.79 -3.02
C GLN A 90 -15.56 -10.06 -4.31
N VAL A 91 -16.86 -10.02 -4.62
CA VAL A 91 -17.34 -9.29 -5.80
C VAL A 91 -16.99 -7.80 -5.72
N LEU A 92 -17.21 -7.17 -4.56
CA LEU A 92 -16.87 -5.76 -4.35
C LEU A 92 -15.38 -5.49 -4.48
N GLN A 93 -14.51 -6.41 -4.03
CA GLN A 93 -13.07 -6.27 -4.22
C GLN A 93 -12.69 -6.24 -5.70
N HIS A 94 -13.27 -7.12 -6.51
CA HIS A 94 -12.99 -7.14 -7.95
C HIS A 94 -13.55 -5.90 -8.66
N VAL A 95 -14.77 -5.47 -8.31
CA VAL A 95 -15.38 -4.25 -8.85
C VAL A 95 -14.54 -3.02 -8.46
N LEU A 96 -14.07 -2.96 -7.22
CA LEU A 96 -13.20 -1.87 -6.75
C LEU A 96 -11.88 -1.85 -7.53
N GLY A 97 -11.30 -3.02 -7.84
CA GLY A 97 -10.11 -3.14 -8.69
C GLY A 97 -10.35 -2.53 -10.08
N LEU A 98 -11.45 -2.87 -10.72
CA LEU A 98 -11.84 -2.33 -12.02
C LEU A 98 -12.02 -0.81 -11.97
N VAL A 99 -12.72 -0.29 -10.97
CA VAL A 99 -12.94 1.15 -10.78
C VAL A 99 -11.62 1.89 -10.58
N ARG A 100 -10.70 1.33 -9.79
CA ARG A 100 -9.35 1.91 -9.60
C ARG A 100 -8.55 1.96 -10.90
N THR A 101 -8.60 0.89 -11.69
CA THR A 101 -7.92 0.85 -12.99
C THR A 101 -8.49 1.90 -13.93
N ALA A 102 -9.82 1.96 -14.08
CA ALA A 102 -10.46 2.97 -14.92
C ALA A 102 -10.13 4.41 -14.46
N GLN A 103 -10.14 4.65 -13.16
CA GLN A 103 -9.78 5.95 -12.59
C GLN A 103 -8.29 6.29 -12.83
N SER A 104 -7.40 5.31 -12.74
CA SER A 104 -5.97 5.47 -13.01
C SER A 104 -5.70 5.81 -14.48
N GLU A 105 -6.39 5.17 -15.42
CA GLU A 105 -6.25 5.47 -16.84
C GLU A 105 -6.71 6.90 -17.15
N HIS A 106 -7.89 7.31 -16.70
CA HIS A 106 -8.36 8.70 -16.87
C HIS A 106 -7.43 9.73 -16.22
N PHE A 107 -6.85 9.39 -15.07
CA PHE A 107 -5.91 10.28 -14.41
C PHE A 107 -4.58 10.37 -15.19
N SER A 108 -4.11 9.26 -15.75
CA SER A 108 -2.92 9.22 -16.61
C SER A 108 -3.15 10.04 -17.87
N ASP A 109 -4.28 9.88 -18.56
CA ASP A 109 -4.65 10.67 -19.73
C ASP A 109 -4.66 12.16 -19.41
N TYR A 110 -5.28 12.55 -18.29
CA TYR A 110 -5.31 13.94 -17.83
C TYR A 110 -3.90 14.52 -17.58
N ILE A 111 -2.99 13.71 -17.00
CA ILE A 111 -1.60 14.14 -16.80
C ILE A 111 -0.87 14.28 -18.13
N TYR A 112 -1.00 13.29 -19.02
CA TYR A 112 -0.36 13.35 -20.34
C TYR A 112 -0.85 14.54 -21.17
N GLU A 113 -2.14 14.83 -21.17
CA GLU A 113 -2.71 16.01 -21.84
C GLU A 113 -2.07 17.30 -21.31
N ARG A 114 -1.93 17.44 -20.00
CA ARG A 114 -1.25 18.60 -19.40
C ARG A 114 0.23 18.68 -19.77
N ILE A 115 0.94 17.54 -19.78
CA ILE A 115 2.34 17.48 -20.17
C ILE A 115 2.48 17.90 -21.63
N HIS A 116 1.65 17.35 -22.52
CA HIS A 116 1.70 17.67 -23.95
C HIS A 116 1.38 19.13 -24.21
N THR A 117 0.34 19.65 -23.57
CA THR A 117 -0.02 21.08 -23.69
C THR A 117 1.13 21.98 -23.24
N GLN A 118 1.77 21.67 -22.13
CA GLN A 118 2.90 22.44 -21.63
C GLN A 118 4.15 22.28 -22.51
N ALA A 119 4.42 21.08 -23.00
CA ALA A 119 5.55 20.81 -23.88
C ALA A 119 5.44 21.59 -25.20
N VAL A 120 4.27 21.64 -25.79
CA VAL A 120 4.05 22.42 -27.04
C VAL A 120 4.15 23.94 -26.79
N ALA A 121 3.83 24.42 -25.60
CA ALA A 121 3.85 25.86 -25.26
C ALA A 121 5.25 26.37 -24.86
N VAL A 122 6.19 25.48 -24.54
CA VAL A 122 7.56 25.86 -24.13
C VAL A 122 8.41 26.25 -25.33
N ASP A 123 9.23 27.31 -25.17
CA ASP A 123 10.19 27.75 -26.18
C ASP A 123 11.21 26.66 -26.50
N ILE A 124 11.60 26.57 -27.79
CA ILE A 124 12.54 25.57 -28.29
C ILE A 124 13.90 25.63 -27.59
N ALA A 125 14.31 26.82 -27.11
CA ALA A 125 15.55 27.00 -26.36
C ALA A 125 15.59 26.17 -25.04
N TYR A 126 14.45 25.86 -24.44
CA TYR A 126 14.37 25.00 -23.25
C TYR A 126 14.65 23.54 -23.57
N TYR A 127 14.29 23.06 -24.75
CA TYR A 127 14.57 21.69 -25.20
C TYR A 127 16.07 21.37 -25.31
N GLU A 128 16.90 22.40 -25.49
CA GLU A 128 18.37 22.25 -25.55
C GLU A 128 19.02 22.17 -24.17
N THR A 129 18.24 22.41 -23.09
CA THR A 129 18.77 22.35 -21.73
C THR A 129 18.67 20.95 -21.13
N SER A 130 19.76 20.45 -20.55
CA SER A 130 19.79 19.14 -19.86
C SER A 130 18.78 19.04 -18.74
N ASP A 131 18.53 20.14 -18.00
CA ASP A 131 17.59 20.17 -16.88
C ASP A 131 16.12 19.95 -17.32
N TYR A 132 15.72 20.50 -18.46
CA TYR A 132 14.40 20.26 -19.03
C TYR A 132 14.23 18.80 -19.44
N TYR A 133 15.23 18.23 -20.11
CA TYR A 133 15.20 16.85 -20.54
C TYR A 133 15.11 15.87 -19.38
N ASP A 134 15.89 16.09 -18.31
CA ASP A 134 15.87 15.30 -17.09
C ASP A 134 14.53 15.37 -16.34
N ARG A 135 13.93 16.56 -16.29
CA ARG A 135 12.60 16.76 -15.70
C ARG A 135 11.53 16.04 -16.50
N MET A 136 11.52 16.22 -17.82
CA MET A 136 10.55 15.58 -18.72
C MET A 136 10.63 14.07 -18.63
N HIS A 137 11.83 13.49 -18.67
CA HIS A 137 12.04 12.06 -18.55
C HIS A 137 11.54 11.49 -17.20
N ARG A 138 11.76 12.19 -16.10
CA ARG A 138 11.25 11.81 -14.77
C ARG A 138 9.72 11.84 -14.73
N VAL A 139 9.11 12.87 -15.28
CA VAL A 139 7.65 13.02 -15.27
C VAL A 139 6.99 11.95 -16.15
N LEU A 140 7.46 11.75 -17.37
CA LEU A 140 6.93 10.73 -18.27
C LEU A 140 7.08 9.31 -17.72
N GLY A 141 8.21 9.00 -17.10
CA GLY A 141 8.46 7.69 -16.48
C GLY A 141 7.56 7.40 -15.26
N SER A 142 7.03 8.44 -14.63
CA SER A 142 6.17 8.32 -13.45
C SER A 142 4.67 8.38 -13.77
N ALA A 143 4.30 8.96 -14.90
CA ALA A 143 2.91 9.29 -15.22
C ALA A 143 2.01 8.05 -15.38
N SER A 144 2.56 6.91 -15.77
CA SER A 144 1.80 5.68 -16.02
C SER A 144 1.62 4.79 -14.78
N THR A 145 2.55 4.82 -13.83
CA THR A 145 2.56 3.85 -12.71
C THR A 145 2.20 4.47 -11.36
N GLN A 146 2.53 5.73 -11.15
CA GLN A 146 2.30 6.39 -9.86
C GLN A 146 0.83 6.67 -9.53
N PRO A 147 -0.06 6.99 -10.49
CA PRO A 147 -1.45 7.25 -10.19
C PRO A 147 -2.16 6.06 -9.54
N LEU A 148 -1.98 4.85 -10.08
CA LEU A 148 -2.58 3.64 -9.54
C LEU A 148 -2.10 3.36 -8.11
N ALA A 149 -0.79 3.41 -7.88
CA ALA A 149 -0.22 3.20 -6.55
C ALA A 149 -0.71 4.22 -5.51
N LEU A 150 -0.91 5.47 -5.92
CA LEU A 150 -1.46 6.53 -5.07
C LEU A 150 -2.91 6.23 -4.71
N LEU A 151 -3.76 5.88 -5.69
CA LEU A 151 -5.16 5.53 -5.47
C LEU A 151 -5.30 4.29 -4.57
N GLU A 152 -4.46 3.27 -4.78
CA GLU A 152 -4.43 2.08 -3.93
C GLU A 152 -4.10 2.43 -2.47
N THR A 153 -3.07 3.23 -2.25
CA THR A 153 -2.65 3.65 -0.91
C THR A 153 -3.71 4.49 -0.21
N MET A 154 -4.30 5.46 -0.93
CA MET A 154 -5.36 6.31 -0.39
C MET A 154 -6.64 5.52 -0.11
N GLY A 155 -7.01 4.62 -1.03
CA GLY A 155 -8.15 3.72 -0.85
C GLY A 155 -7.99 2.81 0.36
N ALA A 156 -6.83 2.20 0.51
CA ALA A 156 -6.53 1.36 1.66
C ALA A 156 -6.58 2.15 2.99
N LEU A 157 -6.04 3.38 3.02
CA LEU A 157 -6.14 4.25 4.19
C LEU A 157 -7.59 4.61 4.54
N ALA A 158 -8.37 5.02 3.55
CA ALA A 158 -9.78 5.36 3.74
C ALA A 158 -10.58 4.14 4.23
N GLN A 159 -10.47 3.02 3.54
CA GLN A 159 -11.14 1.77 3.90
C GLN A 159 -10.78 1.31 5.31
N ASN A 160 -9.48 1.24 5.63
CA ASN A 160 -9.02 0.81 6.95
C ASN A 160 -9.50 1.76 8.06
N THR A 161 -9.58 3.08 7.78
CA THR A 161 -10.12 4.06 8.73
C THR A 161 -11.60 3.83 8.98
N ILE A 162 -12.40 3.62 7.92
CA ILE A 162 -13.82 3.30 8.04
C ILE A 162 -14.03 2.02 8.84
N THR A 163 -13.29 0.97 8.50
CA THR A 163 -13.35 -0.33 9.21
C THR A 163 -12.97 -0.17 10.69
N LEU A 164 -11.90 0.56 10.98
CA LEU A 164 -11.43 0.80 12.35
C LEU A 164 -12.48 1.53 13.19
N VAL A 165 -13.08 2.59 12.63
CA VAL A 165 -14.13 3.36 13.31
C VAL A 165 -15.37 2.51 13.53
N ALA A 166 -15.82 1.78 12.50
CA ALA A 166 -17.01 0.94 12.57
C ALA A 166 -16.84 -0.25 13.53
N MET A 167 -15.68 -0.92 13.50
CA MET A 167 -15.33 -1.97 14.46
C MET A 167 -15.20 -1.42 15.88
N GLY A 168 -14.56 -0.26 16.05
CA GLY A 168 -14.46 0.41 17.34
C GLY A 168 -15.84 0.73 17.91
N ALA A 169 -16.74 1.28 17.11
CA ALA A 169 -18.11 1.56 17.52
C ALA A 169 -18.89 0.29 17.90
N MET A 170 -18.71 -0.79 17.14
CA MET A 170 -19.29 -2.09 17.46
C MET A 170 -18.76 -2.62 18.79
N LEU A 171 -17.46 -2.59 19.02
CA LEU A 171 -16.85 -3.10 20.25
C LEU A 171 -17.26 -2.31 21.49
N THR A 172 -17.43 -0.99 21.37
CA THR A 172 -17.92 -0.17 22.49
C THR A 172 -19.34 -0.52 22.93
N SER A 173 -20.18 -1.08 22.03
CA SER A 173 -21.52 -1.56 22.38
C SER A 173 -21.51 -2.80 23.28
N TYR A 174 -20.42 -3.57 23.28
CA TYR A 174 -20.24 -4.73 24.16
C TYR A 174 -19.57 -4.33 25.49
N ALA A 175 -18.43 -3.63 25.38
CA ALA A 175 -17.73 -3.09 26.53
C ALA A 175 -16.83 -1.92 26.11
N TRP A 176 -16.98 -0.79 26.75
CA TRP A 176 -16.27 0.45 26.38
C TRP A 176 -14.74 0.34 26.48
N TRP A 177 -14.23 -0.57 27.29
CA TRP A 177 -12.79 -0.80 27.49
C TRP A 177 -12.14 -1.68 26.41
N LEU A 178 -12.92 -2.49 25.67
CA LEU A 178 -12.41 -3.41 24.65
C LEU A 178 -11.58 -2.71 23.54
N PRO A 179 -12.06 -1.62 22.93
CA PRO A 179 -11.26 -0.90 21.94
C PRO A 179 -9.94 -0.37 22.51
N VAL A 180 -9.94 0.03 23.80
CA VAL A 180 -8.74 0.56 24.48
C VAL A 180 -7.69 -0.55 24.65
N VAL A 181 -8.09 -1.73 25.10
CA VAL A 181 -7.18 -2.89 25.23
C VAL A 181 -6.60 -3.30 23.90
N LEU A 182 -7.43 -3.39 22.87
CA LEU A 182 -6.97 -3.71 21.52
C LEU A 182 -6.01 -2.64 20.96
N PHE A 183 -6.30 -1.37 21.21
CA PHE A 183 -5.40 -0.29 20.80
C PHE A 183 -4.05 -0.38 21.53
N VAL A 184 -4.06 -0.61 22.83
CA VAL A 184 -2.84 -0.77 23.64
C VAL A 184 -2.03 -2.01 23.16
N SER A 185 -2.70 -3.13 22.88
CA SER A 185 -2.04 -4.34 22.38
C SER A 185 -1.39 -4.15 21.00
N ALA A 186 -1.90 -3.22 20.17
CA ALA A 186 -1.32 -2.89 18.87
C ALA A 186 -0.06 -1.99 18.95
N VAL A 187 0.13 -1.26 20.07
CA VAL A 187 1.24 -0.29 20.22
C VAL A 187 2.63 -0.92 20.02
N PRO A 188 2.96 -2.11 20.58
CA PRO A 188 4.26 -2.73 20.38
C PRO A 188 4.54 -3.03 18.90
N ALA A 189 3.56 -3.58 18.18
CA ALA A 189 3.68 -3.88 16.75
C ALA A 189 3.87 -2.61 15.92
N PHE A 190 3.12 -1.55 16.22
CA PHE A 190 3.25 -0.25 15.57
C PHE A 190 4.64 0.37 15.80
N ARG A 191 5.15 0.34 17.04
CA ARG A 191 6.52 0.83 17.35
C ARG A 191 7.59 0.09 16.58
N VAL A 192 7.47 -1.23 16.47
CA VAL A 192 8.39 -2.04 15.64
C VAL A 192 8.32 -1.62 14.19
N LEU A 193 7.12 -1.47 13.63
CA LEU A 193 6.92 -1.05 12.24
C LEU A 193 7.59 0.31 11.95
N VAL A 194 7.30 1.33 12.76
CA VAL A 194 7.86 2.67 12.59
C VAL A 194 9.39 2.67 12.72
N ARG A 195 9.92 1.95 13.72
CA ARG A 195 11.39 1.87 13.94
C ARG A 195 12.10 1.22 12.75
N PHE A 196 11.55 0.15 12.18
CA PHE A 196 12.17 -0.53 11.05
C PHE A 196 11.99 0.23 9.74
N ASN A 197 10.86 0.91 9.51
CA ASN A 197 10.72 1.82 8.38
C ASN A 197 11.77 2.93 8.40
N THR A 198 12.02 3.55 9.57
CA THR A 198 13.06 4.58 9.72
C THR A 198 14.46 4.00 9.45
N LYS A 199 14.76 2.79 9.95
CA LYS A 199 16.03 2.12 9.66
C LYS A 199 16.21 1.80 8.17
N TYR A 200 15.14 1.34 7.53
CA TYR A 200 15.14 1.03 6.10
C TYR A 200 15.39 2.27 5.25
N HIS A 201 14.72 3.39 5.55
CA HIS A 201 14.97 4.66 4.87
C HIS A 201 16.40 5.14 5.04
N ALA A 202 16.93 5.12 6.27
CA ALA A 202 18.32 5.49 6.53
C ALA A 202 19.34 4.58 5.82
N TRP A 203 19.04 3.29 5.70
CA TRP A 203 19.86 2.37 4.91
C TRP A 203 19.79 2.71 3.43
N TRP A 204 18.60 2.97 2.89
CA TRP A 204 18.40 3.33 1.49
C TRP A 204 19.18 4.59 1.12
N GLU A 205 19.06 5.66 1.91
CA GLU A 205 19.79 6.91 1.70
C GLU A 205 21.30 6.69 1.66
N LYS A 206 21.84 5.95 2.63
CA LYS A 206 23.27 5.65 2.72
C LYS A 206 23.78 4.78 1.56
N ARG A 207 22.93 4.02 0.91
CA ARG A 207 23.29 3.09 -0.17
C ARG A 207 22.90 3.57 -1.57
N THR A 208 22.28 4.73 -1.68
CA THR A 208 21.84 5.31 -2.96
C THR A 208 22.99 5.41 -3.97
N GLU A 209 24.19 5.81 -3.55
CA GLU A 209 25.34 5.87 -4.43
C GLU A 209 25.74 4.49 -4.97
N GLN A 210 25.78 3.48 -4.11
CA GLN A 210 26.11 2.11 -4.52
C GLN A 210 25.03 1.54 -5.45
N MET A 211 23.76 1.85 -5.21
CA MET A 211 22.67 1.46 -6.09
C MET A 211 22.80 2.11 -7.48
N ARG A 212 23.09 3.40 -7.55
CA ARG A 212 23.37 4.10 -8.82
C ARG A 212 24.57 3.50 -9.54
N ARG A 213 25.64 3.17 -8.82
CA ARG A 213 26.82 2.53 -9.39
C ARG A 213 26.51 1.15 -9.97
N ALA A 214 25.72 0.33 -9.27
CA ALA A 214 25.26 -0.95 -9.79
C ALA A 214 24.38 -0.77 -11.03
N GLN A 215 23.47 0.21 -11.02
CA GLN A 215 22.62 0.52 -12.18
C GLN A 215 23.46 0.98 -13.39
N TYR A 216 24.48 1.78 -13.18
CA TYR A 216 25.43 2.19 -14.23
C TYR A 216 26.11 0.97 -14.87
N PHE A 217 26.67 0.06 -14.06
CA PHE A 217 27.27 -1.16 -14.61
C PHE A 217 26.27 -2.02 -15.38
N SER A 218 25.04 -2.13 -14.88
CA SER A 218 23.96 -2.84 -15.60
C SER A 218 23.66 -2.19 -16.95
N MET A 219 23.55 -0.85 -16.96
CA MET A 219 23.29 -0.08 -18.19
C MET A 219 24.42 -0.26 -19.22
N VAL A 220 25.68 -0.12 -18.80
CA VAL A 220 26.84 -0.28 -19.68
C VAL A 220 26.92 -1.69 -20.29
N LEU A 221 26.51 -2.73 -19.53
CA LEU A 221 26.50 -4.11 -20.00
C LEU A 221 25.34 -4.42 -20.95
N THR A 222 24.24 -3.68 -20.89
CA THR A 222 22.99 -4.04 -21.59
C THR A 222 22.58 -3.06 -22.69
N ALA A 223 23.07 -1.81 -22.65
CA ALA A 223 22.69 -0.82 -23.64
C ALA A 223 23.56 -0.89 -24.89
N GLY A 224 22.91 -0.90 -26.07
CA GLY A 224 23.55 -1.02 -27.37
C GLY A 224 24.71 -0.06 -27.65
N PRO A 225 24.61 1.24 -27.30
CA PRO A 225 25.69 2.22 -27.53
C PRO A 225 27.03 1.85 -26.88
N PHE A 226 27.04 1.15 -25.74
CA PHE A 226 28.26 0.76 -25.03
C PHE A 226 28.81 -0.61 -25.44
N ALA A 227 28.02 -1.40 -26.16
CA ALA A 227 28.39 -2.78 -26.52
C ALA A 227 29.68 -2.89 -27.35
N PRO A 228 30.00 -2.01 -28.34
CA PRO A 228 31.24 -2.06 -29.06
C PRO A 228 32.48 -1.88 -28.17
N GLU A 229 32.44 -0.89 -27.27
CA GLU A 229 33.55 -0.57 -26.37
C GLU A 229 33.76 -1.68 -25.33
N VAL A 230 32.69 -2.17 -24.74
CA VAL A 230 32.75 -3.27 -23.75
C VAL A 230 33.37 -4.52 -24.37
N ARG A 231 33.04 -4.83 -25.62
CA ARG A 231 33.62 -5.98 -26.37
C ARG A 231 35.05 -5.74 -26.79
N LEU A 232 35.33 -4.57 -27.37
CA LEU A 232 36.64 -4.21 -27.88
C LEU A 232 37.72 -4.26 -26.77
N PHE A 233 37.39 -3.74 -25.60
CA PHE A 233 38.29 -3.67 -24.46
C PHE A 233 38.18 -4.88 -23.51
N GLY A 234 37.32 -5.86 -23.80
CA GLY A 234 37.14 -7.05 -22.95
C GLY A 234 36.61 -6.76 -21.52
N LEU A 235 35.87 -5.65 -21.31
CA LEU A 235 35.46 -5.16 -20.01
C LEU A 235 34.22 -5.90 -19.42
N GLY A 236 33.63 -6.84 -20.14
CA GLY A 236 32.41 -7.53 -19.77
C GLY A 236 32.50 -8.21 -18.39
N ASP A 237 33.54 -9.03 -18.19
CA ASP A 237 33.70 -9.75 -16.90
C ASP A 237 34.05 -8.82 -15.74
N LEU A 238 34.79 -7.74 -15.97
CA LEU A 238 35.10 -6.73 -14.98
C LEU A 238 33.81 -6.04 -14.48
N PHE A 239 32.97 -5.58 -15.39
CA PHE A 239 31.72 -4.90 -15.02
C PHE A 239 30.70 -5.85 -14.40
N LYS A 240 30.60 -7.10 -14.91
CA LYS A 240 29.75 -8.15 -14.33
C LYS A 240 30.16 -8.49 -12.90
N SER A 241 31.45 -8.68 -12.63
CA SER A 241 31.96 -8.96 -11.29
C SER A 241 31.75 -7.77 -10.33
N SER A 242 32.00 -6.54 -10.81
CA SER A 242 31.76 -5.30 -10.06
C SER A 242 30.27 -5.15 -9.71
N TYR A 243 29.36 -5.35 -10.66
CA TYR A 243 27.92 -5.37 -10.41
C TYR A 243 27.54 -6.42 -9.37
N SER A 244 28.00 -7.66 -9.57
CA SER A 244 27.67 -8.79 -8.70
C SER A 244 28.14 -8.56 -7.24
N SER A 245 29.35 -8.01 -7.06
CA SER A 245 29.90 -7.72 -5.74
C SER A 245 29.08 -6.67 -4.99
N ILE A 246 28.70 -5.57 -5.66
CA ILE A 246 27.83 -4.53 -5.07
C ILE A 246 26.46 -5.11 -4.72
N ARG A 247 25.84 -5.85 -5.65
CA ARG A 247 24.52 -6.44 -5.44
C ARG A 247 24.49 -7.47 -4.32
N SER A 248 25.52 -8.31 -4.22
CA SER A 248 25.61 -9.32 -3.14
C SER A 248 25.72 -8.64 -1.76
N ARG A 249 26.50 -7.57 -1.65
CA ARG A 249 26.63 -6.76 -0.42
C ARG A 249 25.30 -6.11 -0.04
N LEU A 250 24.67 -5.39 -0.98
CA LEU A 250 23.38 -4.72 -0.75
C LEU A 250 22.29 -5.72 -0.35
N ARG A 251 22.25 -6.90 -1.01
CA ARG A 251 21.33 -7.98 -0.67
C ARG A 251 21.57 -8.51 0.74
N GLY A 252 22.85 -8.75 1.11
CA GLY A 252 23.20 -9.22 2.44
C GLY A 252 22.76 -8.24 3.54
N GLU A 253 23.02 -6.95 3.37
CA GLU A 253 22.60 -5.92 4.30
C GLU A 253 21.07 -5.82 4.42
N ARG A 254 20.35 -5.86 3.29
CA ARG A 254 18.88 -5.83 3.27
C ARG A 254 18.28 -7.04 3.98
N LEU A 255 18.79 -8.25 3.69
CA LEU A 255 18.33 -9.47 4.35
C LEU A 255 18.61 -9.46 5.86
N ALA A 256 19.73 -8.87 6.30
CA ALA A 256 20.01 -8.73 7.73
C ALA A 256 19.00 -7.80 8.43
N LEU A 257 18.61 -6.68 7.78
CA LEU A 257 17.56 -5.78 8.28
C LEU A 257 16.19 -6.48 8.34
N GLU A 258 15.82 -7.21 7.30
CA GLU A 258 14.55 -7.96 7.26
C GLU A 258 14.49 -9.04 8.35
N LYS A 259 15.58 -9.80 8.55
CA LYS A 259 15.66 -10.79 9.64
C LYS A 259 15.43 -10.13 11.01
N GLN A 260 16.11 -9.00 11.28
CA GLN A 260 15.90 -8.27 12.54
C GLN A 260 14.43 -7.80 12.69
N GLN A 261 13.80 -7.37 11.61
CA GLN A 261 12.41 -6.94 11.62
C GLN A 261 11.47 -8.11 11.93
N VAL A 262 11.68 -9.28 11.31
CA VAL A 262 10.87 -10.49 11.56
C VAL A 262 10.94 -10.89 13.02
N PHE A 263 12.13 -10.99 13.60
CA PHE A 263 12.28 -11.32 15.03
C PHE A 263 11.59 -10.30 15.95
N ALA A 264 11.74 -9.02 15.65
CA ALA A 264 11.08 -7.97 16.42
C ALA A 264 9.54 -8.00 16.29
N ARG A 265 9.01 -8.34 15.10
CA ARG A 265 7.57 -8.51 14.87
C ARG A 265 7.02 -9.71 15.63
N VAL A 266 7.72 -10.85 15.59
CA VAL A 266 7.33 -12.04 16.35
C VAL A 266 7.28 -11.74 17.86
N GLY A 267 8.32 -11.08 18.40
CA GLY A 267 8.32 -10.66 19.80
C GLY A 267 7.16 -9.72 20.16
N ALA A 268 6.86 -8.74 19.29
CA ALA A 268 5.72 -7.84 19.49
C ALA A 268 4.37 -8.57 19.41
N ALA A 269 4.24 -9.58 18.54
CA ALA A 269 3.02 -10.38 18.44
C ALA A 269 2.80 -11.25 19.69
N LEU A 270 3.86 -11.84 20.25
CA LEU A 270 3.78 -12.59 21.50
C LEU A 270 3.37 -11.70 22.68
N ILE A 271 3.89 -10.47 22.77
CA ILE A 271 3.47 -9.50 23.77
C ILE A 271 1.99 -9.14 23.61
N ALA A 272 1.55 -8.88 22.38
CA ALA A 272 0.15 -8.58 22.09
C ALA A 272 -0.78 -9.73 22.50
N LEU A 273 -0.39 -10.98 22.18
CA LEU A 273 -1.13 -12.18 22.59
C LEU A 273 -1.24 -12.28 24.13
N ALA A 274 -0.16 -12.04 24.87
CA ALA A 274 -0.14 -12.09 26.32
C ALA A 274 -1.00 -10.98 26.98
N VAL A 275 -1.22 -9.86 26.30
CA VAL A 275 -2.10 -8.77 26.78
C VAL A 275 -3.57 -9.07 26.51
N THR A 276 -3.88 -9.88 25.48
CA THR A 276 -5.26 -10.20 25.06
C THR A 276 -5.77 -11.54 25.57
N ALA A 277 -4.88 -12.40 26.09
CA ALA A 277 -5.23 -13.67 26.74
C ALA A 277 -5.61 -13.47 28.22
#